data_fdf8f409ad3f252df4ceb09b46e635d6
#
_entry.id   fdf8f409ad3f252df4ceb09b46e635d6
#
_cell.length_a   1.000
_cell.length_b   1.000
_cell.length_c   1.000
_cell.angle_alpha   90.00
_cell.angle_beta   90.00
_cell.angle_gamma   90.00
#
_symmetry.space_group_name_H-M   'P 1'
#
loop_
_entity.id
_entity.type
_entity.pdbx_description
1 polymer ?
#
loop_
_entity_poly.entity_id
_entity_poly.type
_entity_poly.pdbx_seq_one_letter_code
_entity_poly.pdbx_strand_id
1 'polypeptide(L)'
;MHKWILKAVVQKTISFLPYSNRINYLFQRYVTRGVELSDTYFGFKYEHLMDHLAFYRDGAGKADLRGEVCLELGTGWYPIVPIGCFLAGAEKVYSIDISPLLTAKTFLTAVEAIVDREAEFVAGLGEGIRDRFGVLKDIKAACNADTPLADLCKMVNLTPIVGDARRLDMGNETVSVITSNNTFEHVYPPILEKILAEMWRVLKPGGMMSHFIDMSDHFAHMDPSITIYNYLQYGERAWAIIDNSIQPQNRWRLPQYRTLYRALEIPYAEEKLRPGDVDAVRAMKLAPPYDAMPAEEVAISHGYMVSWKRGASSSC
;
A
#
# COMPACT_ATOMS: atom_id res chain seq x y z
N MET A 1 7.80 26.84 16.95
CA MET A 1 7.07 26.44 15.74
C MET A 1 7.00 24.91 15.74
N HIS A 2 5.83 24.34 15.60
CA HIS A 2 5.68 22.87 15.55
C HIS A 2 6.46 22.28 14.36
N LYS A 3 7.11 21.14 14.58
CA LYS A 3 7.96 20.50 13.54
C LYS A 3 7.17 20.15 12.28
N TRP A 4 5.90 19.76 12.44
CA TRP A 4 5.03 19.43 11.33
C TRP A 4 4.77 20.62 10.39
N ILE A 5 4.62 21.86 10.94
CA ILE A 5 4.43 23.06 10.13
C ILE A 5 5.66 23.31 9.24
N LEU A 6 6.87 23.17 9.82
CA LEU A 6 8.10 23.31 9.06
C LEU A 6 8.18 22.29 7.91
N LYS A 7 7.85 21.02 8.20
CA LYS A 7 7.80 19.96 7.17
C LYS A 7 6.80 20.30 6.08
N ALA A 8 5.58 20.72 6.45
CA ALA A 8 4.53 21.09 5.49
C ALA A 8 4.99 22.24 4.57
N VAL A 9 5.58 23.30 5.13
CA VAL A 9 6.13 24.43 4.35
C VAL A 9 7.24 23.97 3.41
N VAL A 10 8.18 23.16 3.88
CA VAL A 10 9.28 22.62 3.07
C VAL A 10 8.74 21.76 1.93
N GLN A 11 7.85 20.80 2.22
CA GLN A 11 7.26 19.95 1.19
C GLN A 11 6.41 20.75 0.18
N LYS A 12 5.64 21.72 0.66
CA LYS A 12 4.87 22.63 -0.22
C LYS A 12 5.80 23.45 -1.13
N THR A 13 6.89 23.97 -0.60
CA THR A 13 7.87 24.73 -1.40
C THR A 13 8.53 23.83 -2.44
N ILE A 14 8.96 22.63 -2.06
CA ILE A 14 9.56 21.65 -2.99
C ILE A 14 8.56 21.27 -4.09
N SER A 15 7.26 21.17 -3.78
CA SER A 15 6.24 20.78 -4.76
C SER A 15 6.10 21.75 -5.95
N PHE A 16 6.55 23.00 -5.81
CA PHE A 16 6.57 23.99 -6.89
C PHE A 16 7.88 24.00 -7.70
N LEU A 17 8.90 23.25 -7.27
CA LEU A 17 10.18 23.22 -7.97
C LEU A 17 10.18 22.21 -9.11
N PRO A 18 10.90 22.47 -10.21
CA PRO A 18 11.15 21.46 -11.22
C PRO A 18 11.92 20.29 -10.60
N TYR A 19 11.59 19.07 -11.02
CA TYR A 19 12.16 17.84 -10.44
C TYR A 19 11.82 17.61 -8.96
N SER A 20 10.68 18.11 -8.49
CA SER A 20 10.21 18.00 -7.11
C SER A 20 10.34 16.61 -6.52
N ASN A 21 10.03 15.54 -7.27
CA ASN A 21 10.18 14.15 -6.84
C ASN A 21 11.64 13.77 -6.53
N ARG A 22 12.61 14.23 -7.33
CA ARG A 22 14.03 13.99 -7.06
C ARG A 22 14.52 14.73 -5.82
N ILE A 23 14.10 16.00 -5.67
CA ILE A 23 14.45 16.82 -4.51
C ILE A 23 13.85 16.21 -3.23
N ASN A 24 12.59 15.78 -3.29
CA ASN A 24 11.95 15.09 -2.16
C ASN A 24 12.63 13.77 -1.82
N TYR A 25 13.03 12.98 -2.82
CA TYR A 25 13.82 11.77 -2.61
C TYR A 25 15.11 12.05 -1.84
N LEU A 26 15.87 13.08 -2.25
CA LEU A 26 17.09 13.47 -1.56
C LEU A 26 16.80 13.94 -0.13
N PHE A 27 15.72 14.70 0.06
CA PHE A 27 15.28 15.14 1.37
C PHE A 27 14.88 13.95 2.27
N GLN A 28 14.08 13.04 1.74
CA GLN A 28 13.68 11.82 2.48
C GLN A 28 14.88 10.92 2.78
N ARG A 29 15.84 10.81 1.87
CA ARG A 29 17.01 9.97 2.04
C ARG A 29 18.01 10.54 3.06
N TYR A 30 18.30 11.84 3.00
CA TYR A 30 19.37 12.43 3.80
C TYR A 30 18.89 13.17 5.04
N VAL A 31 17.65 13.61 5.07
CA VAL A 31 17.11 14.41 6.19
C VAL A 31 16.17 13.61 7.07
N THR A 32 15.18 12.92 6.49
CA THR A 32 14.18 12.20 7.27
C THR A 32 14.45 10.70 7.37
N ARG A 33 15.39 10.17 6.58
CA ARG A 33 15.70 8.72 6.45
C ARG A 33 14.48 7.83 6.18
N GLY A 34 13.37 8.40 5.74
CA GLY A 34 12.12 7.70 5.46
C GLY A 34 12.18 6.73 4.27
N VAL A 35 13.34 6.66 3.60
CA VAL A 35 13.58 5.76 2.45
C VAL A 35 14.42 4.53 2.86
N GLU A 36 14.93 4.45 4.10
CA GLU A 36 15.70 3.30 4.55
C GLU A 36 14.76 2.15 4.95
N LEU A 37 15.12 0.92 4.56
CA LEU A 37 14.41 -0.28 5.00
C LEU A 37 14.79 -0.58 6.45
N SER A 38 14.08 0.03 7.39
CA SER A 38 14.22 -0.30 8.81
C SER A 38 13.51 -1.61 9.15
N ASP A 39 13.89 -2.25 10.26
CA ASP A 39 13.21 -3.46 10.76
C ASP A 39 11.72 -3.21 11.02
N THR A 40 11.37 -2.03 11.53
CA THR A 40 9.96 -1.62 11.74
C THR A 40 9.20 -1.55 10.41
N TYR A 41 9.79 -0.91 9.38
CA TYR A 41 9.14 -0.81 8.08
C TYR A 41 9.01 -2.18 7.41
N PHE A 42 10.04 -3.02 7.50
CA PHE A 42 9.99 -4.40 7.03
C PHE A 42 8.88 -5.18 7.75
N GLY A 43 8.83 -5.09 9.08
CA GLY A 43 7.83 -5.78 9.90
C GLY A 43 6.40 -5.42 9.50
N PHE A 44 6.10 -4.13 9.26
CA PHE A 44 4.79 -3.72 8.76
C PHE A 44 4.45 -4.32 7.39
N LYS A 45 5.40 -4.31 6.44
CA LYS A 45 5.18 -4.91 5.12
C LYS A 45 4.98 -6.43 5.20
N TYR A 46 5.71 -7.10 6.09
CA TYR A 46 5.55 -8.52 6.36
C TYR A 46 4.18 -8.83 6.99
N GLU A 47 3.76 -8.06 8.02
CA GLU A 47 2.44 -8.19 8.64
C GLU A 47 1.33 -8.05 7.59
N HIS A 48 1.41 -7.02 6.74
CA HIS A 48 0.42 -6.82 5.68
C HIS A 48 0.40 -7.96 4.65
N LEU A 49 1.57 -8.49 4.28
CA LEU A 49 1.65 -9.67 3.41
C LEU A 49 0.90 -10.85 4.04
N MET A 50 1.18 -11.14 5.32
CA MET A 50 0.53 -12.25 6.03
C MET A 50 -0.98 -12.06 6.14
N ASP A 51 -1.44 -10.83 6.37
CA ASP A 51 -2.86 -10.48 6.42
C ASP A 51 -3.55 -10.71 5.08
N HIS A 52 -2.98 -10.18 3.99
CA HIS A 52 -3.53 -10.41 2.64
C HIS A 52 -3.63 -11.90 2.29
N LEU A 53 -2.59 -12.68 2.65
CA LEU A 53 -2.58 -14.11 2.41
C LEU A 53 -3.57 -14.86 3.29
N ALA A 54 -3.78 -14.42 4.54
CA ALA A 54 -4.81 -14.98 5.42
C ALA A 54 -6.20 -14.74 4.83
N PHE A 55 -6.54 -13.50 4.45
CA PHE A 55 -7.83 -13.18 3.81
C PHE A 55 -8.04 -14.01 2.54
N TYR A 56 -6.98 -14.19 1.73
CA TYR A 56 -7.10 -15.01 0.53
C TYR A 56 -7.34 -16.48 0.87
N ARG A 57 -6.59 -17.07 1.80
CA ARG A 57 -6.76 -18.46 2.24
C ARG A 57 -8.18 -18.72 2.76
N ASP A 58 -8.66 -17.81 3.61
CA ASP A 58 -9.98 -17.96 4.24
C ASP A 58 -11.12 -17.84 3.22
N GLY A 59 -11.03 -16.90 2.29
CA GLY A 59 -12.08 -16.66 1.30
C GLY A 59 -12.04 -17.59 0.07
N ALA A 60 -10.85 -17.94 -0.42
CA ALA A 60 -10.68 -18.81 -1.58
C ALA A 60 -10.68 -20.31 -1.22
N GLY A 61 -10.49 -20.66 0.05
CA GLY A 61 -10.28 -22.05 0.47
C GLY A 61 -8.99 -22.67 -0.08
N LYS A 62 -7.98 -21.85 -0.41
CA LYS A 62 -6.69 -22.26 -0.97
C LYS A 62 -5.58 -21.99 0.03
N ALA A 63 -4.62 -22.91 0.16
CA ALA A 63 -3.53 -22.76 1.12
C ALA A 63 -2.47 -21.76 0.68
N ASP A 64 -2.29 -21.54 -0.62
CA ASP A 64 -1.24 -20.72 -1.22
C ASP A 64 -1.72 -20.05 -2.52
N LEU A 65 -0.79 -19.36 -3.22
CA LEU A 65 -1.06 -18.61 -4.45
C LEU A 65 -0.66 -19.38 -5.73
N ARG A 66 -0.51 -20.69 -5.70
CA ARG A 66 -0.11 -21.47 -6.89
C ARG A 66 -1.12 -21.31 -8.03
N GLY A 67 -0.58 -20.96 -9.21
CA GLY A 67 -1.38 -20.68 -10.41
C GLY A 67 -2.09 -19.33 -10.39
N GLU A 68 -1.83 -18.50 -9.36
CA GLU A 68 -2.47 -17.19 -9.26
C GLU A 68 -1.60 -16.07 -9.82
N VAL A 69 -2.27 -15.09 -10.43
CA VAL A 69 -1.67 -13.85 -10.88
C VAL A 69 -1.97 -12.76 -9.84
N CYS A 70 -0.93 -12.15 -9.30
CA CYS A 70 -1.04 -11.12 -8.28
C CYS A 70 -0.69 -9.73 -8.84
N LEU A 71 -1.27 -8.69 -8.25
CA LEU A 71 -0.91 -7.30 -8.52
C LEU A 71 -0.84 -6.52 -7.21
N GLU A 72 0.26 -5.82 -6.96
CA GLU A 72 0.35 -4.83 -5.90
C GLU A 72 0.30 -3.41 -6.47
N LEU A 73 -0.59 -2.58 -5.93
CA LEU A 73 -0.70 -1.15 -6.22
C LEU A 73 0.09 -0.35 -5.19
N GLY A 74 1.04 0.47 -5.64
CA GLY A 74 1.85 1.32 -4.76
C GLY A 74 2.93 0.53 -4.00
N THR A 75 3.71 -0.27 -4.71
CA THR A 75 4.79 -1.09 -4.11
C THR A 75 5.84 -0.23 -3.38
N GLY A 76 6.14 0.95 -3.91
CA GLY A 76 7.15 1.84 -3.34
C GLY A 76 8.58 1.38 -3.62
N TRP A 77 9.48 1.62 -2.64
CA TRP A 77 10.91 1.38 -2.79
C TRP A 77 11.31 -0.09 -2.70
N TYR A 78 10.62 -0.89 -1.88
CA TYR A 78 11.01 -2.24 -1.52
C TYR A 78 9.88 -3.23 -1.81
N PRO A 79 10.06 -4.18 -2.74
CA PRO A 79 9.01 -5.09 -3.19
C PRO A 79 8.82 -6.29 -2.25
N ILE A 80 8.67 -6.04 -0.94
CA ILE A 80 8.55 -7.11 0.06
C ILE A 80 7.28 -7.92 -0.16
N VAL A 81 6.14 -7.25 -0.38
CA VAL A 81 4.86 -7.93 -0.63
C VAL A 81 4.86 -8.69 -1.97
N PRO A 82 5.32 -8.10 -3.10
CA PRO A 82 5.47 -8.83 -4.35
C PRO A 82 6.36 -10.07 -4.26
N ILE A 83 7.53 -9.95 -3.60
CA ILE A 83 8.43 -11.11 -3.40
C ILE A 83 7.77 -12.13 -2.47
N GLY A 84 7.04 -11.69 -1.45
CA GLY A 84 6.25 -12.58 -0.58
C GLY A 84 5.15 -13.32 -1.33
N CYS A 85 4.46 -12.68 -2.28
CA CYS A 85 3.51 -13.35 -3.17
C CYS A 85 4.20 -14.39 -4.06
N PHE A 86 5.40 -14.08 -4.59
CA PHE A 86 6.22 -15.07 -5.29
C PHE A 86 6.53 -16.25 -4.38
N LEU A 87 7.01 -16.04 -3.17
CA LEU A 87 7.29 -17.11 -2.22
C LEU A 87 6.03 -17.95 -1.92
N ALA A 88 4.88 -17.31 -1.76
CA ALA A 88 3.60 -17.98 -1.53
C ALA A 88 3.07 -18.77 -2.74
N GLY A 89 3.79 -18.78 -3.87
CA GLY A 89 3.47 -19.62 -5.01
C GLY A 89 2.91 -18.90 -6.23
N ALA A 90 2.73 -17.58 -6.21
CA ALA A 90 2.18 -16.83 -7.35
C ALA A 90 2.90 -17.18 -8.66
N GLU A 91 2.14 -17.40 -9.72
CA GLU A 91 2.67 -17.68 -11.06
C GLU A 91 3.29 -16.41 -11.66
N LYS A 92 2.64 -15.29 -11.44
CA LYS A 92 3.11 -13.98 -11.87
C LYS A 92 2.72 -12.91 -10.87
N VAL A 93 3.60 -11.94 -10.69
CA VAL A 93 3.35 -10.78 -9.82
C VAL A 93 3.57 -9.51 -10.63
N TYR A 94 2.57 -8.66 -10.66
CA TYR A 94 2.68 -7.29 -11.16
C TYR A 94 2.85 -6.34 -9.98
N SER A 95 3.69 -5.34 -10.16
CA SER A 95 3.90 -4.26 -9.21
C SER A 95 3.72 -2.94 -9.94
N ILE A 96 2.71 -2.16 -9.57
CA ILE A 96 2.44 -0.89 -10.23
C ILE A 96 2.71 0.28 -9.29
N ASP A 97 3.45 1.26 -9.78
CA ASP A 97 3.66 2.54 -9.09
C ASP A 97 3.65 3.69 -10.11
N ILE A 98 3.22 4.87 -9.69
CA ILE A 98 3.23 6.08 -10.55
C ILE A 98 4.66 6.59 -10.81
N SER A 99 5.60 6.20 -9.97
CA SER A 99 6.99 6.65 -9.99
C SER A 99 7.96 5.46 -10.06
N PRO A 100 9.11 5.60 -10.73
CA PRO A 100 10.13 4.55 -10.82
C PRO A 100 10.94 4.44 -9.52
N LEU A 101 10.30 4.00 -8.45
CA LEU A 101 10.92 3.90 -7.12
C LEU A 101 11.77 2.65 -6.95
N LEU A 102 11.36 1.54 -7.58
CA LEU A 102 12.07 0.28 -7.54
C LEU A 102 13.35 0.36 -8.39
N THR A 103 14.47 -0.01 -7.79
CA THR A 103 15.80 -0.07 -8.41
C THR A 103 16.45 -1.42 -8.10
N ALA A 104 17.52 -1.81 -8.84
CA ALA A 104 18.28 -3.01 -8.53
C ALA A 104 18.77 -3.00 -7.07
N LYS A 105 19.25 -1.86 -6.59
CA LYS A 105 19.71 -1.70 -5.20
C LYS A 105 18.60 -1.97 -4.19
N THR A 106 17.42 -1.34 -4.35
CA THR A 106 16.30 -1.51 -3.40
C THR A 106 15.69 -2.90 -3.48
N PHE A 107 15.69 -3.52 -4.68
CA PHE A 107 15.29 -4.90 -4.85
C PHE A 107 16.22 -5.85 -4.07
N LEU A 108 17.54 -5.72 -4.25
CA LEU A 108 18.53 -6.55 -3.55
C LEU A 108 18.49 -6.35 -2.04
N THR A 109 18.29 -5.10 -1.57
CA THR A 109 18.08 -4.82 -0.15
C THR A 109 16.84 -5.55 0.41
N ALA A 110 15.75 -5.60 -0.36
CA ALA A 110 14.56 -6.35 0.05
C ALA A 110 14.81 -7.87 0.07
N VAL A 111 15.51 -8.41 -0.95
CA VAL A 111 15.91 -9.83 -0.99
C VAL A 111 16.79 -10.18 0.20
N GLU A 112 17.79 -9.37 0.50
CA GLU A 112 18.68 -9.59 1.66
C GLU A 112 17.88 -9.63 2.96
N ALA A 113 17.02 -8.63 3.19
CA ALA A 113 16.20 -8.56 4.38
C ALA A 113 15.22 -9.75 4.53
N ILE A 114 14.69 -10.27 3.42
CA ILE A 114 13.85 -11.48 3.40
C ILE A 114 14.67 -12.72 3.71
N VAL A 115 15.85 -12.88 3.07
CA VAL A 115 16.71 -14.04 3.28
C VAL A 115 17.20 -14.13 4.73
N ASP A 116 17.52 -12.99 5.35
CA ASP A 116 17.96 -12.94 6.75
C ASP A 116 16.84 -13.32 7.75
N ARG A 117 15.58 -13.36 7.27
CA ARG A 117 14.39 -13.73 8.05
C ARG A 117 13.71 -15.02 7.55
N GLU A 118 14.46 -15.94 6.94
CA GLU A 118 13.94 -17.19 6.39
C GLU A 118 13.00 -17.92 7.35
N ALA A 119 13.39 -18.04 8.62
CA ALA A 119 12.60 -18.75 9.62
C ALA A 119 11.20 -18.15 9.82
N GLU A 120 11.07 -16.81 9.77
CA GLU A 120 9.79 -16.10 9.86
C GLU A 120 8.90 -16.40 8.65
N PHE A 121 9.49 -16.37 7.44
CA PHE A 121 8.75 -16.70 6.21
C PHE A 121 8.33 -18.16 6.14
N VAL A 122 9.20 -19.09 6.55
CA VAL A 122 8.86 -20.52 6.62
C VAL A 122 7.75 -20.75 7.65
N ALA A 123 7.81 -20.10 8.81
CA ALA A 123 6.74 -20.20 9.82
C ALA A 123 5.40 -19.65 9.31
N GLY A 124 5.38 -18.55 8.56
CA GLY A 124 4.16 -17.91 8.06
C GLY A 124 3.58 -18.55 6.79
N LEU A 125 4.44 -19.03 5.89
CA LEU A 125 4.04 -19.54 4.57
C LEU A 125 4.15 -21.07 4.44
N GLY A 126 4.81 -21.73 5.39
CA GLY A 126 5.02 -23.18 5.39
C GLY A 126 6.27 -23.61 4.59
N GLU A 127 6.62 -24.89 4.75
CA GLU A 127 7.81 -25.51 4.15
C GLU A 127 7.80 -25.51 2.61
N GLY A 128 6.63 -25.38 1.99
CA GLY A 128 6.46 -25.39 0.53
C GLY A 128 7.14 -24.23 -0.21
N ILE A 129 7.65 -23.22 0.52
CA ILE A 129 8.35 -22.07 -0.07
C ILE A 129 9.84 -22.32 -0.32
N ARG A 130 10.43 -23.43 0.18
CA ARG A 130 11.90 -23.63 0.21
C ARG A 130 12.57 -23.55 -1.17
N ASP A 131 11.95 -24.10 -2.20
CA ASP A 131 12.52 -24.05 -3.56
C ASP A 131 12.59 -22.60 -4.07
N ARG A 132 11.51 -21.83 -3.88
CA ARG A 132 11.48 -20.41 -4.25
C ARG A 132 12.35 -19.55 -3.35
N PHE A 133 12.50 -19.95 -2.09
CA PHE A 133 13.45 -19.31 -1.18
C PHE A 133 14.90 -19.55 -1.60
N GLY A 134 15.20 -20.72 -2.17
CA GLY A 134 16.50 -21.02 -2.83
C GLY A 134 16.85 -20.00 -3.90
N VAL A 135 15.88 -19.59 -4.74
CA VAL A 135 16.07 -18.53 -5.76
C VAL A 135 16.51 -17.21 -5.11
N LEU A 136 15.92 -16.81 -3.96
CA LEU A 136 16.33 -15.57 -3.28
C LEU A 136 17.76 -15.69 -2.71
N LYS A 137 18.17 -16.86 -2.22
CA LYS A 137 19.55 -17.11 -1.77
C LYS A 137 20.53 -17.03 -2.93
N ASP A 138 20.17 -17.57 -4.10
CA ASP A 138 20.99 -17.48 -5.31
C ASP A 138 21.14 -16.03 -5.78
N ILE A 139 20.06 -15.24 -5.75
CA ILE A 139 20.12 -13.80 -6.04
C ILE A 139 21.05 -13.09 -5.06
N LYS A 140 20.92 -13.34 -3.76
CA LYS A 140 21.80 -12.74 -2.72
C LYS A 140 23.27 -13.11 -2.93
N ALA A 141 23.56 -14.32 -3.37
CA ALA A 141 24.91 -14.80 -3.54
C ALA A 141 25.59 -14.35 -4.86
N ALA A 142 24.83 -14.25 -5.95
CA ALA A 142 25.37 -14.07 -7.30
C ALA A 142 25.11 -12.69 -7.92
N CYS A 143 24.14 -11.91 -7.42
CA CYS A 143 23.75 -10.63 -8.00
C CYS A 143 24.26 -9.43 -7.17
N ASN A 144 24.42 -8.29 -7.85
CA ASN A 144 24.86 -7.04 -7.23
C ASN A 144 24.12 -5.85 -7.84
N ALA A 145 24.45 -4.62 -7.42
CA ALA A 145 23.78 -3.40 -7.87
C ALA A 145 23.93 -3.11 -9.38
N ASP A 146 24.87 -3.75 -10.07
CA ASP A 146 25.08 -3.62 -11.51
C ASP A 146 24.23 -4.62 -12.31
N THR A 147 23.63 -5.61 -11.64
CA THR A 147 22.70 -6.55 -12.28
C THR A 147 21.44 -5.79 -12.73
N PRO A 148 21.02 -5.88 -14.00
CA PRO A 148 19.84 -5.18 -14.48
C PRO A 148 18.59 -5.52 -13.66
N LEU A 149 17.81 -4.51 -13.28
CA LEU A 149 16.58 -4.72 -12.51
C LEU A 149 15.62 -5.70 -13.19
N ALA A 150 15.52 -5.64 -14.53
CA ALA A 150 14.66 -6.53 -15.31
C ALA A 150 15.04 -8.01 -15.14
N ASP A 151 16.33 -8.32 -15.05
CA ASP A 151 16.82 -9.69 -14.85
C ASP A 151 16.51 -10.16 -13.42
N LEU A 152 16.75 -9.31 -12.41
CA LEU A 152 16.39 -9.60 -11.03
C LEU A 152 14.90 -9.88 -10.88
N CYS A 153 14.06 -9.03 -11.44
CA CYS A 153 12.61 -9.18 -11.38
C CYS A 153 12.14 -10.46 -12.07
N LYS A 154 12.73 -10.83 -13.21
CA LYS A 154 12.42 -12.06 -13.93
C LYS A 154 12.66 -13.31 -13.10
N MET A 155 13.69 -13.33 -12.26
CA MET A 155 14.01 -14.48 -11.39
C MET A 155 12.92 -14.77 -10.36
N VAL A 156 12.13 -13.78 -9.98
CA VAL A 156 11.02 -13.89 -9.01
C VAL A 156 9.64 -13.67 -9.65
N ASN A 157 9.51 -13.87 -10.96
CA ASN A 157 8.27 -13.70 -11.73
C ASN A 157 7.58 -12.32 -11.53
N LEU A 158 8.37 -11.29 -11.20
CA LEU A 158 7.89 -9.92 -10.96
C LEU A 158 7.96 -9.10 -12.26
N THR A 159 6.90 -8.37 -12.54
CA THR A 159 6.83 -7.40 -13.65
C THR A 159 6.51 -6.02 -13.08
N PRO A 160 7.49 -5.14 -12.89
CA PRO A 160 7.24 -3.78 -12.47
C PRO A 160 6.64 -2.95 -13.60
N ILE A 161 5.62 -2.18 -13.28
CA ILE A 161 4.92 -1.25 -14.17
C ILE A 161 5.05 0.15 -13.56
N VAL A 162 5.67 1.06 -14.28
CA VAL A 162 5.66 2.48 -13.93
C VAL A 162 4.61 3.17 -14.77
N GLY A 163 3.51 3.60 -14.14
CA GLY A 163 2.41 4.17 -14.90
C GLY A 163 1.18 4.49 -14.06
N ASP A 164 0.17 4.95 -14.77
CA ASP A 164 -1.11 5.38 -14.19
C ASP A 164 -2.04 4.17 -14.00
N ALA A 165 -2.32 3.84 -12.75
CA ALA A 165 -3.19 2.72 -12.39
C ALA A 165 -4.68 2.93 -12.73
N ARG A 166 -5.07 4.11 -13.21
CA ARG A 166 -6.43 4.36 -13.72
C ARG A 166 -6.72 3.64 -15.04
N ARG A 167 -5.67 3.16 -15.73
CA ARG A 167 -5.76 2.42 -16.98
C ARG A 167 -4.56 1.50 -17.12
N LEU A 168 -4.79 0.21 -16.94
CA LEU A 168 -3.77 -0.82 -17.10
C LEU A 168 -3.83 -1.42 -18.51
N ASP A 169 -2.65 -1.66 -19.09
CA ASP A 169 -2.54 -2.46 -20.31
C ASP A 169 -2.65 -3.95 -19.96
N MET A 170 -3.81 -4.32 -19.45
CA MET A 170 -4.15 -5.67 -19.00
C MET A 170 -5.58 -6.01 -19.47
N GLY A 171 -5.79 -7.25 -19.87
CA GLY A 171 -7.12 -7.76 -20.18
C GLY A 171 -8.08 -7.72 -19.00
N ASN A 172 -9.39 -7.77 -19.26
CA ASN A 172 -10.38 -7.96 -18.22
C ASN A 172 -10.13 -9.31 -17.53
N GLU A 173 -10.37 -9.37 -16.23
CA GLU A 173 -10.42 -10.64 -15.48
C GLU A 173 -9.15 -11.49 -15.59
N THR A 174 -7.99 -10.83 -15.54
CA THR A 174 -6.68 -11.49 -15.67
C THR A 174 -5.95 -11.67 -14.34
N VAL A 175 -6.30 -10.90 -13.31
CA VAL A 175 -5.64 -10.88 -12.00
C VAL A 175 -6.47 -11.59 -10.96
N SER A 176 -5.84 -12.42 -10.13
CA SER A 176 -6.49 -13.19 -9.07
C SER A 176 -6.53 -12.49 -7.73
N VAL A 177 -5.43 -11.83 -7.39
CA VAL A 177 -5.24 -11.17 -6.10
C VAL A 177 -4.67 -9.78 -6.33
N ILE A 178 -5.35 -8.77 -5.83
CA ILE A 178 -4.89 -7.39 -5.87
C ILE A 178 -4.69 -6.91 -4.43
N THR A 179 -3.54 -6.31 -4.17
CA THR A 179 -3.20 -5.76 -2.85
C THR A 179 -2.77 -4.31 -2.96
N SER A 180 -2.91 -3.56 -1.90
CA SER A 180 -2.21 -2.29 -1.69
C SER A 180 -1.99 -2.03 -0.22
N ASN A 181 -0.91 -1.30 0.08
CA ASN A 181 -0.52 -0.98 1.44
C ASN A 181 -0.11 0.49 1.53
N ASN A 182 -0.80 1.26 2.38
CA ASN A 182 -0.52 2.68 2.57
C ASN A 182 -0.49 3.46 1.24
N THR A 183 -1.52 3.25 0.41
CA THR A 183 -1.58 3.85 -0.94
C THR A 183 -2.83 4.72 -1.10
N PHE A 184 -4.00 4.24 -0.67
CA PHE A 184 -5.28 4.93 -0.90
C PHE A 184 -5.33 6.32 -0.28
N GLU A 185 -4.75 6.50 0.89
CA GLU A 185 -4.65 7.77 1.60
C GLU A 185 -3.84 8.83 0.84
N HIS A 186 -2.95 8.39 -0.06
CA HIS A 186 -2.12 9.25 -0.90
C HIS A 186 -2.73 9.56 -2.26
N VAL A 187 -3.90 9.03 -2.56
CA VAL A 187 -4.58 9.22 -3.84
C VAL A 187 -5.81 10.12 -3.66
N TYR A 188 -5.89 11.20 -4.44
CA TYR A 188 -7.06 12.06 -4.41
C TYR A 188 -8.33 11.33 -4.86
N PRO A 189 -9.49 11.59 -4.21
CA PRO A 189 -10.72 10.85 -4.42
C PRO A 189 -11.15 10.60 -5.87
N PRO A 190 -11.14 11.60 -6.77
CA PRO A 190 -11.55 11.38 -8.17
C PRO A 190 -10.59 10.48 -8.97
N ILE A 191 -9.34 10.35 -8.49
CA ILE A 191 -8.34 9.44 -9.09
C ILE A 191 -8.53 8.05 -8.50
N LEU A 192 -8.74 7.95 -7.20
CA LEU A 192 -8.95 6.68 -6.48
C LEU A 192 -10.18 5.94 -7.00
N GLU A 193 -11.27 6.64 -7.29
CA GLU A 193 -12.47 6.08 -7.92
C GLU A 193 -12.14 5.35 -9.23
N LYS A 194 -11.36 5.99 -10.10
CA LYS A 194 -10.96 5.40 -11.38
C LYS A 194 -9.99 4.23 -11.22
N ILE A 195 -9.07 4.33 -10.26
CA ILE A 195 -8.15 3.23 -9.95
C ILE A 195 -8.93 2.02 -9.45
N LEU A 196 -9.85 2.22 -8.50
CA LEU A 196 -10.63 1.13 -7.92
C LEU A 196 -11.53 0.45 -8.98
N ALA A 197 -12.15 1.24 -9.88
CA ALA A 197 -12.90 0.71 -11.01
C ALA A 197 -12.02 -0.12 -11.96
N GLU A 198 -10.79 0.33 -12.24
CA GLU A 198 -9.83 -0.39 -13.09
C GLU A 198 -9.33 -1.67 -12.42
N MET A 199 -9.05 -1.64 -11.10
CA MET A 199 -8.70 -2.84 -10.35
C MET A 199 -9.84 -3.86 -10.40
N TRP A 200 -11.09 -3.40 -10.26
CA TRP A 200 -12.26 -4.28 -10.38
C TRP A 200 -12.44 -4.87 -11.75
N ARG A 201 -12.11 -4.12 -12.82
CA ARG A 201 -12.14 -4.61 -14.21
C ARG A 201 -11.15 -5.75 -14.43
N VAL A 202 -9.90 -5.58 -13.97
CA VAL A 202 -8.85 -6.60 -14.21
C VAL A 202 -8.94 -7.78 -13.25
N LEU A 203 -9.66 -7.65 -12.12
CA LEU A 203 -9.88 -8.73 -11.18
C LEU A 203 -10.77 -9.79 -11.78
N LYS A 204 -10.35 -11.06 -11.75
CA LYS A 204 -11.13 -12.19 -12.27
C LYS A 204 -12.28 -12.58 -11.34
N PRO A 205 -13.34 -13.24 -11.82
CA PRO A 205 -14.33 -13.88 -10.96
C PRO A 205 -13.65 -14.88 -9.99
N GLY A 206 -14.06 -14.84 -8.74
CA GLY A 206 -13.40 -15.60 -7.66
C GLY A 206 -12.12 -14.96 -7.13
N GLY A 207 -11.71 -13.82 -7.68
CA GLY A 207 -10.52 -13.07 -7.22
C GLY A 207 -10.83 -12.15 -6.04
N MET A 208 -9.76 -11.75 -5.36
CA MET A 208 -9.78 -10.89 -4.17
C MET A 208 -9.03 -9.57 -4.40
N MET A 209 -9.60 -8.47 -3.93
CA MET A 209 -8.86 -7.23 -3.66
C MET A 209 -8.77 -7.02 -2.15
N SER A 210 -7.60 -6.62 -1.65
CA SER A 210 -7.38 -6.31 -0.24
C SER A 210 -6.49 -5.08 -0.11
N HIS A 211 -7.02 -4.02 0.48
CA HIS A 211 -6.36 -2.72 0.57
C HIS A 211 -6.22 -2.29 2.04
N PHE A 212 -4.99 -2.25 2.54
CA PHE A 212 -4.70 -1.65 3.83
C PHE A 212 -4.63 -0.14 3.69
N ILE A 213 -5.38 0.56 4.53
CA ILE A 213 -5.53 2.02 4.48
C ILE A 213 -5.08 2.61 5.82
N ASP A 214 -4.15 3.55 5.77
CA ASP A 214 -3.72 4.37 6.90
C ASP A 214 -4.48 5.70 6.89
N MET A 215 -5.41 5.84 7.81
CA MET A 215 -6.22 7.05 7.98
C MET A 215 -5.63 7.98 9.06
N SER A 216 -4.31 7.99 9.24
CA SER A 216 -3.62 8.85 10.20
C SER A 216 -2.99 10.08 9.54
N ASP A 217 -2.81 11.14 10.32
CA ASP A 217 -2.02 12.31 9.89
C ASP A 217 -0.52 11.94 9.84
N HIS A 218 0.05 11.89 8.66
CA HIS A 218 1.46 11.54 8.47
C HIS A 218 2.45 12.58 9.02
N PHE A 219 1.98 13.78 9.35
CA PHE A 219 2.82 14.74 10.08
C PHE A 219 3.02 14.32 11.54
N ALA A 220 2.06 13.59 12.14
CA ALA A 220 2.16 13.09 13.50
C ALA A 220 3.30 12.07 13.71
N HIS A 221 3.68 11.33 12.66
CA HIS A 221 4.83 10.42 12.71
C HIS A 221 6.16 11.13 13.00
N MET A 222 6.23 12.43 12.72
CA MET A 222 7.44 13.24 12.90
C MET A 222 7.33 14.23 14.07
N ASP A 223 6.13 14.61 14.43
CA ASP A 223 5.85 15.59 15.49
C ASP A 223 4.93 14.99 16.56
N PRO A 224 5.47 14.45 17.64
CA PRO A 224 4.67 13.85 18.71
C PRO A 224 3.84 14.88 19.51
N SER A 225 3.95 16.17 19.21
CA SER A 225 3.12 17.21 19.84
C SER A 225 1.72 17.31 19.22
N ILE A 226 1.43 16.59 18.15
CA ILE A 226 0.13 16.51 17.51
C ILE A 226 -0.39 15.07 17.49
N THR A 227 -1.72 14.93 17.47
CA THR A 227 -2.35 13.61 17.33
C THR A 227 -2.40 13.18 15.87
N ILE A 228 -2.64 11.89 15.63
CA ILE A 228 -2.87 11.33 14.28
C ILE A 228 -4.15 11.87 13.61
N TYR A 229 -4.94 12.68 14.32
CA TYR A 229 -6.17 13.31 13.82
C TYR A 229 -5.99 14.81 13.54
N ASN A 230 -4.80 15.36 13.77
CA ASN A 230 -4.55 16.80 13.71
C ASN A 230 -5.01 17.45 12.40
N TYR A 231 -4.81 16.78 11.26
CA TYR A 231 -5.20 17.29 9.94
C TYR A 231 -6.73 17.44 9.74
N LEU A 232 -7.55 16.81 10.59
CA LEU A 232 -9.02 16.90 10.53
C LEU A 232 -9.57 18.19 11.13
N GLN A 233 -8.74 19.00 11.79
CA GLN A 233 -9.10 20.34 12.29
C GLN A 233 -9.15 21.39 11.18
N TYR A 234 -8.58 21.10 10.02
CA TYR A 234 -8.45 22.04 8.92
C TYR A 234 -9.54 21.82 7.88
N GLY A 235 -10.35 22.85 7.64
CA GLY A 235 -11.30 22.84 6.52
C GLY A 235 -10.58 22.77 5.17
N GLU A 236 -11.30 22.46 4.10
CA GLU A 236 -10.72 22.21 2.77
C GLU A 236 -9.81 23.34 2.27
N ARG A 237 -10.20 24.63 2.49
CA ARG A 237 -9.38 25.79 2.07
C ARG A 237 -8.06 25.86 2.81
N ALA A 238 -8.07 25.61 4.12
CA ALA A 238 -6.85 25.61 4.92
C ALA A 238 -5.97 24.40 4.58
N TRP A 239 -6.59 23.25 4.38
CA TRP A 239 -5.86 22.04 3.99
C TRP A 239 -5.18 22.19 2.62
N ALA A 240 -5.82 22.80 1.64
CA ALA A 240 -5.23 23.06 0.32
C ALA A 240 -3.92 23.88 0.37
N ILE A 241 -3.72 24.66 1.44
CA ILE A 241 -2.45 25.38 1.68
C ILE A 241 -1.38 24.41 2.25
N ILE A 242 -1.78 23.47 3.09
CA ILE A 242 -0.90 22.51 3.79
C ILE A 242 -0.55 21.33 2.86
N ASP A 243 -1.55 20.78 2.20
CA ASP A 243 -1.41 19.64 1.29
C ASP A 243 -0.47 19.93 0.12
N ASN A 244 0.21 18.91 -0.35
CA ASN A 244 1.19 19.05 -1.42
C ASN A 244 1.21 17.81 -2.33
N SER A 245 1.66 17.97 -3.57
CA SER A 245 1.70 16.89 -4.57
C SER A 245 2.80 15.86 -4.35
N ILE A 246 3.69 16.07 -3.39
CA ILE A 246 4.82 15.17 -3.11
C ILE A 246 4.39 14.03 -2.19
N GLN A 247 3.59 14.35 -1.20
CA GLN A 247 3.01 13.41 -0.24
C GLN A 247 1.56 13.82 0.04
N PRO A 248 0.66 13.68 -0.95
CA PRO A 248 -0.73 14.05 -0.77
C PRO A 248 -1.37 13.20 0.32
N GLN A 249 -2.36 13.78 1.02
CA GLN A 249 -3.19 13.07 1.97
C GLN A 249 -4.65 13.43 1.71
N ASN A 250 -5.48 12.46 1.33
CA ASN A 250 -6.88 12.73 1.01
C ASN A 250 -7.76 12.95 2.24
N ARG A 251 -7.27 12.62 3.43
CA ARG A 251 -7.93 12.76 4.74
C ARG A 251 -9.27 12.01 4.89
N TRP A 252 -9.57 11.11 3.98
CA TRP A 252 -10.79 10.33 4.06
C TRP A 252 -10.78 9.43 5.30
N ARG A 253 -11.99 9.29 5.88
CA ARG A 253 -12.28 8.35 6.96
C ARG A 253 -13.05 7.17 6.38
N LEU A 254 -13.21 6.12 7.15
CA LEU A 254 -13.85 4.88 6.72
C LEU A 254 -15.23 5.09 6.06
N PRO A 255 -16.14 5.97 6.55
CA PRO A 255 -17.42 6.23 5.88
C PRO A 255 -17.31 6.71 4.44
N GLN A 256 -16.27 7.47 4.10
CA GLN A 256 -16.06 7.96 2.74
C GLN A 256 -15.56 6.84 1.81
N TYR A 257 -14.69 5.95 2.29
CA TYR A 257 -14.31 4.75 1.55
C TYR A 257 -15.52 3.82 1.33
N ARG A 258 -16.35 3.60 2.36
CA ARG A 258 -17.61 2.85 2.21
C ARG A 258 -18.50 3.42 1.11
N THR A 259 -18.61 4.76 1.06
CA THR A 259 -19.40 5.45 0.03
C THR A 259 -18.85 5.20 -1.36
N LEU A 260 -17.53 5.24 -1.54
CA LEU A 260 -16.87 4.96 -2.79
C LEU A 260 -17.13 3.52 -3.27
N TYR A 261 -16.95 2.53 -2.39
CA TYR A 261 -17.19 1.12 -2.74
C TYR A 261 -18.63 0.86 -3.13
N ARG A 262 -19.60 1.47 -2.42
CA ARG A 262 -21.03 1.39 -2.76
C ARG A 262 -21.34 2.05 -4.10
N ALA A 263 -20.76 3.21 -4.39
CA ALA A 263 -20.97 3.92 -5.65
C ALA A 263 -20.45 3.12 -6.86
N LEU A 264 -19.40 2.32 -6.66
CA LEU A 264 -18.85 1.42 -7.68
C LEU A 264 -19.48 0.02 -7.67
N GLU A 265 -20.46 -0.22 -6.81
CA GLU A 265 -21.12 -1.52 -6.63
C GLU A 265 -20.12 -2.65 -6.31
N ILE A 266 -19.00 -2.33 -5.66
CA ILE A 266 -17.98 -3.28 -5.23
C ILE A 266 -18.35 -3.78 -3.83
N PRO A 267 -18.63 -5.08 -3.65
CA PRO A 267 -18.87 -5.65 -2.33
C PRO A 267 -17.57 -5.58 -1.50
N TYR A 268 -17.70 -5.32 -0.21
CA TYR A 268 -16.55 -5.26 0.69
C TYR A 268 -16.88 -5.80 2.08
N ALA A 269 -15.84 -6.27 2.75
CA ALA A 269 -15.78 -6.48 4.20
C ALA A 269 -14.70 -5.56 4.77
N GLU A 270 -14.89 -5.14 6.00
CA GLU A 270 -13.92 -4.37 6.77
C GLU A 270 -13.21 -5.31 7.72
N GLU A 271 -11.89 -5.38 7.61
CA GLU A 271 -11.10 -6.32 8.38
C GLU A 271 -10.04 -5.60 9.20
N LYS A 272 -9.74 -6.12 10.39
CA LYS A 272 -8.69 -5.63 11.29
C LYS A 272 -8.71 -4.11 11.50
N LEU A 273 -9.91 -3.55 11.70
CA LEU A 273 -10.03 -2.12 12.01
C LEU A 273 -9.34 -1.80 13.33
N ARG A 274 -8.52 -0.75 13.31
CA ARG A 274 -7.91 -0.19 14.53
C ARG A 274 -8.78 0.96 15.02
N PRO A 275 -9.50 0.83 16.16
CA PRO A 275 -10.50 1.81 16.59
C PRO A 275 -9.93 3.20 16.94
N GLY A 276 -8.63 3.27 17.20
CA GLY A 276 -7.95 4.52 17.54
C GLY A 276 -8.37 5.09 18.90
N ASP A 277 -8.15 6.40 19.06
CA ASP A 277 -8.42 7.15 20.31
C ASP A 277 -9.64 8.05 20.13
N VAL A 278 -10.80 7.56 20.57
CA VAL A 278 -12.10 8.28 20.49
C VAL A 278 -12.10 9.52 21.37
N ASP A 279 -11.44 9.47 22.53
CA ASP A 279 -11.43 10.60 23.47
C ASP A 279 -10.54 11.73 22.93
N ALA A 280 -9.44 11.41 22.28
CA ALA A 280 -8.64 12.39 21.56
C ALA A 280 -9.45 13.08 20.46
N VAL A 281 -10.27 12.34 19.71
CA VAL A 281 -11.17 12.91 18.68
C VAL A 281 -12.22 13.82 19.31
N ARG A 282 -12.88 13.40 20.39
CA ARG A 282 -13.89 14.21 21.10
C ARG A 282 -13.34 15.49 21.70
N ALA A 283 -12.08 15.48 22.10
CA ALA A 283 -11.39 16.65 22.65
C ALA A 283 -10.99 17.69 21.59
N MET A 284 -11.10 17.35 20.31
CA MET A 284 -10.66 18.19 19.19
C MET A 284 -11.82 18.96 18.57
N LYS A 285 -11.53 20.16 18.09
CA LYS A 285 -12.45 20.90 17.22
C LYS A 285 -12.25 20.46 15.77
N LEU A 286 -13.06 19.52 15.32
CA LEU A 286 -13.02 19.03 13.95
C LEU A 286 -13.62 20.05 12.96
N ALA A 287 -13.10 20.06 11.74
CA ALA A 287 -13.68 20.82 10.63
C ALA A 287 -14.71 19.95 9.86
N PRO A 288 -15.66 20.58 9.13
CA PRO A 288 -16.52 19.83 8.21
C PRO A 288 -15.70 19.05 7.16
N PRO A 289 -16.10 17.84 6.80
CA PRO A 289 -17.32 17.14 7.21
C PRO A 289 -17.17 16.28 8.48
N TYR A 290 -16.01 16.28 9.13
CA TYR A 290 -15.64 15.36 10.22
C TYR A 290 -16.40 15.67 11.52
N ASP A 291 -16.79 16.94 11.73
CA ASP A 291 -17.56 17.40 12.89
C ASP A 291 -18.99 16.83 12.92
N ALA A 292 -19.50 16.39 11.77
CA ALA A 292 -20.82 15.76 11.65
C ALA A 292 -20.76 14.22 11.72
N MET A 293 -19.56 13.63 11.81
CA MET A 293 -19.39 12.18 11.87
C MET A 293 -19.36 11.69 13.33
N PRO A 294 -19.81 10.46 13.62
CA PRO A 294 -19.60 9.84 14.92
C PRO A 294 -18.10 9.78 15.28
N ALA A 295 -17.76 10.14 16.52
CA ALA A 295 -16.37 10.17 16.94
C ALA A 295 -15.67 8.80 16.79
N GLU A 296 -16.41 7.72 17.01
CA GLU A 296 -15.95 6.34 16.83
C GLU A 296 -15.53 6.06 15.38
N GLU A 297 -16.27 6.56 14.42
CA GLU A 297 -15.96 6.43 12.99
C GLU A 297 -14.76 7.31 12.58
N VAL A 298 -14.68 8.50 13.14
CA VAL A 298 -13.53 9.40 12.92
C VAL A 298 -12.26 8.83 13.55
N ALA A 299 -12.38 8.17 14.69
CA ALA A 299 -11.23 7.64 15.42
C ALA A 299 -10.56 6.42 14.76
N ILE A 300 -11.28 5.66 13.92
CA ILE A 300 -10.68 4.51 13.22
C ILE A 300 -9.44 4.97 12.47
N SER A 301 -8.29 4.44 12.86
CA SER A 301 -6.99 4.92 12.34
C SER A 301 -6.49 4.12 11.15
N HIS A 302 -6.74 2.81 11.11
CA HIS A 302 -6.29 1.90 10.05
C HIS A 302 -7.29 0.78 9.86
N GLY A 303 -7.24 0.13 8.71
CA GLY A 303 -8.01 -1.07 8.45
C GLY A 303 -7.88 -1.55 7.02
N TYR A 304 -8.46 -2.70 6.75
CA TYR A 304 -8.51 -3.26 5.41
C TYR A 304 -9.91 -3.14 4.84
N MET A 305 -9.97 -2.87 3.52
CA MET A 305 -11.14 -3.08 2.69
C MET A 305 -10.89 -4.32 1.84
N VAL A 306 -11.61 -5.40 2.10
CA VAL A 306 -11.45 -6.68 1.41
C VAL A 306 -12.66 -6.94 0.53
N SER A 307 -12.44 -7.23 -0.74
CA SER A 307 -13.49 -7.46 -1.74
C SER A 307 -13.28 -8.76 -2.50
N TRP A 308 -14.37 -9.46 -2.75
CA TRP A 308 -14.39 -10.66 -3.55
C TRP A 308 -15.29 -10.47 -4.77
N LYS A 309 -14.73 -10.67 -5.97
CA LYS A 309 -15.53 -10.63 -7.19
C LYS A 309 -16.24 -11.96 -7.37
N ARG A 310 -17.55 -11.97 -7.13
CA ARG A 310 -18.36 -13.18 -7.36
C ARG A 310 -18.32 -13.57 -8.81
N GLY A 311 -18.21 -14.86 -9.11
CA GLY A 311 -18.48 -15.36 -10.45
C GLY A 311 -19.92 -15.05 -10.84
N ALA A 312 -20.18 -14.80 -12.11
CA ALA A 312 -21.54 -14.76 -12.58
C ALA A 312 -22.22 -16.05 -12.10
N SER A 313 -23.20 -15.92 -11.18
CA SER A 313 -23.98 -17.07 -10.75
C SER A 313 -24.54 -17.69 -12.03
N SER A 314 -24.15 -18.93 -12.31
CA SER A 314 -24.95 -19.78 -13.20
C SER A 314 -26.33 -19.82 -12.57
N SER A 315 -27.22 -18.98 -13.07
CA SER A 315 -28.65 -19.11 -12.81
C SER A 315 -29.06 -20.48 -13.35
N CYS A 316 -29.15 -21.44 -12.44
CA CYS A 316 -29.96 -22.64 -12.66
C CYS A 316 -31.42 -22.31 -12.46
#